data_1fdbf26cd044a58a00f2a28dd848e72e
#
_entry.id   1fdbf26cd044a58a00f2a28dd848e72e
#
_cell.length_a   1.000
_cell.length_b   1.000
_cell.length_c   1.000
_cell.angle_alpha   90.00
_cell.angle_beta   90.00
_cell.angle_gamma   90.00
#
_symmetry.space_group_name_H-M   'P 1'
#
loop_
_entity.id
_entity.type
_entity.pdbx_description
1 polymer ?
#
loop_
_entity_poly.entity_id
_entity_poly.type
_entity_poly.pdbx_seq_one_letter_code
_entity_poly.pdbx_strand_id
1 'polypeptide(L)'
;MSAIPPDVTGFDPDSADAQLEGSLEALVARVEAEVRELHFSGFSVDDALNLGLLLVELGKERSLPIAIDITKGEQVLFHVALPGATPDNGHWIRAKQRTAARYEVPSLLVGLRGRLGGGRIEDNAWFDQSRYAAHGGSFPIYVTGVGAVATVTVSGLPQLQDHDLVVEALRDILGSALSD
;
A
#
# COMPACT_ATOMS: atom_id res chain seq x y z
N MET A 1 -30.68 -3.04 24.47
CA MET A 1 -29.21 -2.93 24.52
C MET A 1 -28.66 -3.92 23.49
N SER A 2 -28.33 -3.42 22.30
CA SER A 2 -27.69 -4.24 21.24
C SER A 2 -26.24 -4.43 21.62
N ALA A 3 -25.80 -5.66 21.83
CA ALA A 3 -24.41 -5.98 22.03
C ALA A 3 -23.65 -5.65 20.74
N ILE A 4 -22.65 -4.80 20.83
CA ILE A 4 -21.65 -4.61 19.76
C ILE A 4 -21.03 -5.98 19.52
N PRO A 5 -21.05 -6.50 18.27
CA PRO A 5 -20.37 -7.77 18.00
C PRO A 5 -18.89 -7.66 18.37
N PRO A 6 -18.26 -8.77 18.82
CA PRO A 6 -16.83 -8.76 19.10
C PRO A 6 -16.09 -8.33 17.84
N ASP A 7 -15.05 -7.55 18.06
CA ASP A 7 -14.15 -6.99 17.08
C ASP A 7 -13.86 -7.97 15.92
N VAL A 8 -14.48 -7.70 14.78
CA VAL A 8 -14.28 -8.48 13.54
C VAL A 8 -13.03 -8.02 12.79
N THR A 9 -12.24 -7.11 13.34
CA THR A 9 -11.13 -6.53 12.62
C THR A 9 -9.92 -7.47 12.55
N GLY A 10 -9.84 -8.48 13.41
CA GLY A 10 -8.69 -9.41 13.42
C GLY A 10 -7.32 -8.67 13.38
N PHE A 11 -7.37 -7.35 13.41
CA PHE A 11 -6.21 -6.48 13.36
C PHE A 11 -5.75 -6.21 14.79
N ASP A 12 -4.75 -6.97 15.19
CA ASP A 12 -3.96 -6.69 16.38
C ASP A 12 -2.81 -5.78 15.97
N PRO A 13 -2.79 -4.51 16.39
CA PRO A 13 -1.66 -3.62 16.11
C PRO A 13 -0.34 -4.13 16.67
N ASP A 14 -0.37 -4.92 17.75
CA ASP A 14 0.82 -5.56 18.31
C ASP A 14 1.28 -6.74 17.44
N SER A 15 0.35 -7.44 16.77
CA SER A 15 0.69 -8.48 15.80
C SER A 15 1.24 -7.90 14.49
N ALA A 16 0.86 -6.67 14.12
CA ALA A 16 1.41 -6.00 12.95
C ALA A 16 2.92 -5.73 13.10
N ASP A 17 3.38 -5.44 14.30
CA ASP A 17 4.82 -5.29 14.58
C ASP A 17 5.55 -6.65 14.60
N ALA A 18 4.88 -7.72 15.04
CA ALA A 18 5.40 -9.08 14.95
C ALA A 18 5.55 -9.61 13.51
N GLN A 19 4.85 -8.99 12.54
CA GLN A 19 4.97 -9.31 11.11
C GLN A 19 6.17 -8.63 10.44
N LEU A 20 6.89 -7.75 11.14
CA LEU A 20 8.10 -7.09 10.63
C LEU A 20 9.30 -8.00 10.90
N GLU A 21 9.53 -8.96 10.02
CA GLU A 21 10.72 -9.83 10.08
C GLU A 21 11.97 -9.05 9.67
N GLY A 22 13.03 -9.14 10.48
CA GLY A 22 14.30 -8.47 10.27
C GLY A 22 14.51 -7.23 11.13
N SER A 23 15.65 -6.54 10.93
CA SER A 23 15.88 -5.28 11.62
C SER A 23 15.09 -4.14 10.98
N LEU A 24 14.59 -3.21 11.77
CA LEU A 24 13.89 -2.02 11.28
C LEU A 24 14.74 -1.21 10.32
N GLU A 25 16.05 -1.09 10.59
CA GLU A 25 17.00 -0.40 9.72
C GLU A 25 17.08 -1.06 8.33
N ALA A 26 17.13 -2.38 8.27
CA ALA A 26 17.18 -3.12 7.02
C ALA A 26 15.87 -2.96 6.21
N LEU A 27 14.72 -2.98 6.89
CA LEU A 27 13.43 -2.77 6.25
C LEU A 27 13.29 -1.33 5.72
N VAL A 28 13.68 -0.32 6.49
CA VAL A 28 13.71 1.08 6.04
C VAL A 28 14.59 1.21 4.82
N ALA A 29 15.82 0.70 4.87
CA ALA A 29 16.78 0.77 3.77
C ALA A 29 16.25 0.09 2.49
N ARG A 30 15.56 -1.07 2.63
CA ARG A 30 14.91 -1.78 1.53
C ARG A 30 13.83 -0.92 0.88
N VAL A 31 12.88 -0.42 1.65
CA VAL A 31 11.76 0.37 1.09
C VAL A 31 12.26 1.70 0.51
N GLU A 32 13.28 2.31 1.10
CA GLU A 32 13.91 3.50 0.51
C GLU A 32 14.63 3.20 -0.82
N ALA A 33 15.19 1.99 -0.98
CA ALA A 33 15.76 1.56 -2.25
C ALA A 33 14.66 1.35 -3.31
N GLU A 34 13.53 0.75 -2.94
CA GLU A 34 12.36 0.58 -3.81
C GLU A 34 11.79 1.92 -4.28
N VAL A 35 11.73 2.94 -3.40
CA VAL A 35 11.35 4.31 -3.77
C VAL A 35 12.30 4.91 -4.81
N ARG A 36 13.61 4.65 -4.71
CA ARG A 36 14.60 5.15 -5.70
C ARG A 36 14.57 4.39 -7.02
N GLU A 37 14.18 3.12 -6.99
CA GLU A 37 14.15 2.21 -8.14
C GLU A 37 12.91 2.43 -9.02
N LEU A 38 11.74 2.55 -8.40
CA LEU A 38 10.44 2.40 -9.06
C LEU A 38 9.89 3.74 -9.56
N HIS A 39 10.40 4.18 -10.71
CA HIS A 39 9.99 5.42 -11.37
C HIS A 39 9.57 5.15 -12.82
N PHE A 40 8.43 5.69 -13.20
CA PHE A 40 7.93 5.69 -14.56
C PHE A 40 8.51 6.87 -15.37
N SER A 41 8.61 6.75 -16.68
CA SER A 41 8.88 7.88 -17.59
C SER A 41 7.64 8.76 -17.79
N GLY A 42 6.44 8.20 -17.60
CA GLY A 42 5.13 8.83 -17.65
C GLY A 42 4.12 7.86 -17.07
N PHE A 43 2.94 8.35 -16.65
CA PHE A 43 1.88 7.49 -16.11
C PHE A 43 0.52 7.98 -16.60
N SER A 44 -0.08 7.22 -17.50
CA SER A 44 -1.38 7.46 -18.11
C SER A 44 -2.51 6.68 -17.41
N VAL A 45 -3.73 6.89 -17.86
CA VAL A 45 -4.90 6.08 -17.44
C VAL A 45 -4.75 4.62 -17.91
N ASP A 46 -4.18 4.42 -19.11
CA ASP A 46 -3.94 3.07 -19.63
C ASP A 46 -2.87 2.34 -18.81
N ASP A 47 -1.83 3.04 -18.35
CA ASP A 47 -0.84 2.46 -17.43
C ASP A 47 -1.48 2.05 -16.11
N ALA A 48 -2.39 2.86 -15.57
CA ALA A 48 -3.14 2.51 -14.36
C ALA A 48 -4.03 1.27 -14.57
N LEU A 49 -4.69 1.17 -15.73
CA LEU A 49 -5.49 -0.01 -16.08
C LEU A 49 -4.61 -1.26 -16.18
N ASN A 50 -3.48 -1.18 -16.88
CA ASN A 50 -2.56 -2.30 -17.04
C ASN A 50 -1.98 -2.77 -15.69
N LEU A 51 -1.55 -1.84 -14.83
CA LEU A 51 -1.08 -2.15 -13.47
C LEU A 51 -2.18 -2.81 -12.62
N GLY A 52 -3.40 -2.29 -12.69
CA GLY A 52 -4.54 -2.85 -11.98
C GLY A 52 -4.87 -4.27 -12.43
N LEU A 53 -4.87 -4.51 -13.75
CA LEU A 53 -5.10 -5.85 -14.31
C LEU A 53 -4.00 -6.84 -13.96
N LEU A 54 -2.74 -6.42 -13.93
CA LEU A 54 -1.62 -7.24 -13.48
C LEU A 54 -1.79 -7.66 -12.01
N LEU A 55 -2.16 -6.73 -11.14
CA LEU A 55 -2.46 -7.04 -9.73
C LEU A 55 -3.65 -8.01 -9.58
N VAL A 56 -4.67 -7.89 -10.43
CA VAL A 56 -5.79 -8.85 -10.47
C VAL A 56 -5.31 -10.23 -10.89
N GLU A 57 -4.45 -10.34 -11.89
CA GLU A 57 -3.88 -11.60 -12.36
C GLU A 57 -3.10 -12.29 -11.24
N LEU A 58 -2.12 -11.59 -10.64
CA LEU A 58 -1.34 -12.08 -9.50
C LEU A 58 -2.23 -12.51 -8.32
N GLY A 59 -3.25 -11.69 -7.98
CA GLY A 59 -4.19 -11.99 -6.92
C GLY A 59 -5.04 -13.24 -7.19
N LYS A 60 -5.48 -13.44 -8.43
CA LYS A 60 -6.25 -14.62 -8.84
C LYS A 60 -5.41 -15.89 -8.87
N GLU A 61 -4.22 -15.82 -9.46
CA GLU A 61 -3.29 -16.96 -9.51
C GLU A 61 -2.98 -17.52 -8.12
N ARG A 62 -2.82 -16.61 -7.14
CA ARG A 62 -2.47 -16.96 -5.77
C ARG A 62 -3.71 -17.07 -4.85
N SER A 63 -4.92 -16.90 -5.38
CA SER A 63 -6.18 -16.93 -4.62
C SER A 63 -6.17 -15.98 -3.41
N LEU A 64 -5.64 -14.75 -3.60
CA LEU A 64 -5.50 -13.76 -2.54
C LEU A 64 -6.82 -13.02 -2.28
N PRO A 65 -7.25 -12.89 -1.00
CA PRO A 65 -8.51 -12.20 -0.63
C PRO A 65 -8.30 -10.69 -0.54
N ILE A 66 -7.88 -10.05 -1.63
CA ILE A 66 -7.44 -8.64 -1.64
C ILE A 66 -8.42 -7.72 -2.37
N ALA A 67 -8.43 -6.47 -1.95
CA ALA A 67 -8.93 -5.35 -2.74
C ALA A 67 -7.75 -4.52 -3.27
N ILE A 68 -7.91 -3.98 -4.47
CA ILE A 68 -6.90 -3.24 -5.23
C ILE A 68 -7.49 -1.89 -5.62
N ASP A 69 -6.71 -0.83 -5.51
CA ASP A 69 -7.13 0.52 -5.85
C ASP A 69 -5.97 1.32 -6.48
N ILE A 70 -6.25 2.10 -7.51
CA ILE A 70 -5.31 3.06 -8.08
C ILE A 70 -6.04 4.39 -8.22
N THR A 71 -5.48 5.46 -7.62
CA THR A 71 -6.10 6.78 -7.64
C THR A 71 -5.11 7.87 -7.98
N LYS A 72 -5.62 8.92 -8.64
CA LYS A 72 -4.93 10.19 -8.90
C LYS A 72 -5.67 11.30 -8.16
N GLY A 73 -5.15 11.70 -7.02
CA GLY A 73 -5.89 12.55 -6.12
C GLY A 73 -7.20 11.90 -5.68
N GLU A 74 -8.34 12.52 -5.97
CA GLU A 74 -9.68 11.97 -5.68
C GLU A 74 -10.24 11.09 -6.81
N GLN A 75 -9.61 11.10 -7.99
CA GLN A 75 -10.06 10.31 -9.14
C GLN A 75 -9.64 8.85 -8.99
N VAL A 76 -10.60 7.94 -8.91
CA VAL A 76 -10.37 6.50 -8.99
C VAL A 76 -10.09 6.13 -10.44
N LEU A 77 -8.91 5.58 -10.70
CA LEU A 77 -8.51 5.08 -12.03
C LEU A 77 -8.78 3.58 -12.17
N PHE A 78 -8.67 2.84 -11.07
CA PHE A 78 -8.93 1.41 -11.01
C PHE A 78 -9.39 1.02 -9.61
N HIS A 79 -10.41 0.17 -9.52
CA HIS A 79 -10.81 -0.43 -8.23
C HIS A 79 -11.44 -1.80 -8.45
N VAL A 80 -11.00 -2.79 -7.66
CA VAL A 80 -11.59 -4.13 -7.68
C VAL A 80 -11.42 -4.81 -6.32
N ALA A 81 -12.41 -5.61 -5.94
CA ALA A 81 -12.33 -6.55 -4.83
C ALA A 81 -12.32 -7.98 -5.36
N LEU A 82 -11.32 -8.78 -5.00
CA LEU A 82 -11.24 -10.20 -5.35
C LEU A 82 -12.03 -11.05 -4.35
N PRO A 83 -12.35 -12.32 -4.70
CA PRO A 83 -13.07 -13.21 -3.80
C PRO A 83 -12.37 -13.32 -2.44
N GLY A 84 -13.14 -13.17 -1.36
CA GLY A 84 -12.64 -13.16 0.02
C GLY A 84 -12.31 -11.77 0.57
N ALA A 85 -12.18 -10.75 -0.27
CA ALA A 85 -12.09 -9.36 0.20
C ALA A 85 -13.41 -8.92 0.84
N THR A 86 -13.31 -8.04 1.82
CA THR A 86 -14.44 -7.51 2.59
C THR A 86 -14.56 -5.99 2.46
N PRO A 87 -15.70 -5.37 2.83
CA PRO A 87 -15.84 -3.92 2.86
C PRO A 87 -14.79 -3.21 3.73
N ASP A 88 -14.25 -3.88 4.76
CA ASP A 88 -13.20 -3.36 5.62
C ASP A 88 -11.90 -3.10 4.83
N ASN A 89 -11.57 -3.94 3.84
CA ASN A 89 -10.42 -3.71 2.96
C ASN A 89 -10.51 -2.34 2.25
N GLY A 90 -11.72 -1.92 1.86
CA GLY A 90 -11.94 -0.60 1.29
C GLY A 90 -11.67 0.54 2.28
N HIS A 91 -11.93 0.34 3.57
CA HIS A 91 -11.56 1.29 4.63
C HIS A 91 -10.03 1.42 4.75
N TRP A 92 -9.34 0.29 4.84
CA TRP A 92 -7.88 0.23 4.92
C TRP A 92 -7.20 0.83 3.69
N ILE A 93 -7.70 0.54 2.49
CA ILE A 93 -7.22 1.16 1.24
C ILE A 93 -7.21 2.67 1.37
N ARG A 94 -8.36 3.27 1.71
CA ARG A 94 -8.47 4.73 1.82
C ARG A 94 -7.55 5.32 2.89
N ALA A 95 -7.36 4.64 4.00
CA ALA A 95 -6.50 5.10 5.09
C ALA A 95 -5.01 5.04 4.70
N LYS A 96 -4.56 3.91 4.12
CA LYS A 96 -3.17 3.74 3.63
C LYS A 96 -2.86 4.69 2.48
N GLN A 97 -3.78 4.85 1.53
CA GLN A 97 -3.67 5.75 0.41
C GLN A 97 -3.48 7.22 0.85
N ARG A 98 -4.28 7.68 1.81
CA ARG A 98 -4.12 9.04 2.36
C ARG A 98 -2.75 9.24 3.00
N THR A 99 -2.23 8.22 3.66
CA THR A 99 -0.88 8.25 4.23
C THR A 99 0.16 8.38 3.12
N ALA A 100 0.12 7.51 2.12
CA ALA A 100 1.07 7.54 1.01
C ALA A 100 1.00 8.86 0.23
N ALA A 101 -0.20 9.37 -0.06
CA ALA A 101 -0.39 10.63 -0.77
C ALA A 101 0.08 11.85 0.05
N ARG A 102 -0.12 11.85 1.38
CA ARG A 102 0.29 12.96 2.26
C ARG A 102 1.79 13.08 2.41
N TYR A 103 2.47 11.94 2.55
CA TYR A 103 3.91 11.90 2.82
C TYR A 103 4.74 11.69 1.55
N GLU A 104 4.11 11.41 0.42
CA GLU A 104 4.74 11.10 -0.87
C GLU A 104 5.78 9.97 -0.77
N VAL A 105 5.55 9.03 0.16
CA VAL A 105 6.33 7.79 0.33
C VAL A 105 5.38 6.63 0.64
N PRO A 106 5.82 5.37 0.46
CA PRO A 106 4.99 4.20 0.81
C PRO A 106 4.47 4.27 2.25
N SER A 107 3.21 3.90 2.44
CA SER A 107 2.57 3.90 3.76
C SER A 107 3.34 3.04 4.78
N LEU A 108 3.96 1.95 4.32
CA LEU A 108 4.87 1.13 5.13
C LEU A 108 6.07 1.95 5.63
N LEU A 109 6.70 2.73 4.77
CA LEU A 109 7.89 3.52 5.13
C LEU A 109 7.58 4.55 6.22
N VAL A 110 6.38 5.14 6.16
CA VAL A 110 5.92 6.08 7.21
C VAL A 110 5.87 5.40 8.57
N GLY A 111 5.29 4.19 8.64
CA GLY A 111 5.24 3.40 9.88
C GLY A 111 6.61 2.95 10.37
N LEU A 112 7.45 2.45 9.45
CA LEU A 112 8.81 1.98 9.79
C LEU A 112 9.69 3.11 10.33
N ARG A 113 9.65 4.30 9.72
CA ARG A 113 10.42 5.48 10.18
C ARG A 113 9.97 5.94 11.56
N GLY A 114 8.66 5.87 11.86
CA GLY A 114 8.15 6.14 13.20
C GLY A 114 8.79 5.22 14.23
N ARG A 115 8.76 3.90 13.97
CA ARG A 115 9.34 2.88 14.86
C ARG A 115 10.85 3.00 15.00
N LEU A 116 11.55 3.28 13.92
CA LEU A 116 13.01 3.51 13.95
C LEU A 116 13.36 4.73 14.79
N GLY A 117 12.50 5.75 14.83
CA GLY A 117 12.62 6.92 15.71
C GLY A 117 12.26 6.68 17.18
N GLY A 118 11.96 5.43 17.58
CA GLY A 118 11.66 5.03 18.95
C GLY A 118 10.20 5.22 19.39
N GLY A 119 9.27 5.41 18.45
CA GLY A 119 7.84 5.52 18.73
C GLY A 119 7.00 5.04 17.56
N ARG A 120 5.68 5.16 17.67
CA ARG A 120 4.75 4.90 16.56
C ARG A 120 4.19 6.23 16.08
N ILE A 121 4.09 6.40 14.76
CA ILE A 121 3.49 7.62 14.21
C ILE A 121 2.02 7.75 14.64
N GLU A 122 1.36 6.62 14.85
CA GLU A 122 -0.02 6.51 15.30
C GLU A 122 -0.23 7.09 16.72
N ASP A 123 0.81 7.15 17.55
CA ASP A 123 0.73 7.70 18.91
C ASP A 123 0.72 9.24 18.93
N ASN A 124 0.97 9.87 17.78
CA ASN A 124 0.95 11.32 17.68
C ASN A 124 -0.48 11.86 17.51
N ALA A 125 -0.87 12.81 18.34
CA ALA A 125 -2.22 13.43 18.33
C ALA A 125 -2.63 14.04 16.98
N TRP A 126 -1.67 14.40 16.13
CA TRP A 126 -1.90 14.94 14.78
C TRP A 126 -2.06 13.85 13.70
N PHE A 127 -1.77 12.57 14.02
CA PHE A 127 -2.02 11.43 13.13
C PHE A 127 -3.39 10.83 13.44
N ASP A 128 -4.39 11.29 12.73
CA ASP A 128 -5.77 10.84 12.90
C ASP A 128 -5.95 9.41 12.38
N GLN A 129 -5.93 8.43 13.27
CA GLN A 129 -6.08 7.01 12.97
C GLN A 129 -7.45 6.66 12.35
N SER A 130 -8.46 7.51 12.48
CA SER A 130 -9.74 7.32 11.79
C SER A 130 -9.63 7.57 10.28
N ARG A 131 -8.57 8.24 9.83
CA ARG A 131 -8.37 8.68 8.44
C ARG A 131 -7.10 8.12 7.81
N TYR A 132 -6.07 7.85 8.59
CA TYR A 132 -4.74 7.47 8.13
C TYR A 132 -4.31 6.15 8.72
N ALA A 133 -3.54 5.36 7.95
CA ALA A 133 -2.91 4.13 8.42
C ALA A 133 -1.47 4.04 7.89
N ALA A 134 -0.51 3.89 8.79
CA ALA A 134 0.91 3.74 8.46
C ALA A 134 1.31 2.27 8.34
N HIS A 135 0.49 1.49 7.64
CA HIS A 135 0.69 0.06 7.36
C HIS A 135 0.98 -0.15 5.89
N GLY A 136 1.67 -1.26 5.57
CA GLY A 136 2.04 -1.60 4.21
C GLY A 136 0.85 -1.80 3.26
N GLY A 137 1.10 -1.58 1.96
CA GLY A 137 0.17 -1.83 0.87
C GLY A 137 -0.18 -0.62 0.01
N SER A 138 0.16 0.61 0.40
CA SER A 138 0.02 1.77 -0.50
C SER A 138 1.39 2.32 -0.90
N PHE A 139 1.58 2.48 -2.21
CA PHE A 139 2.81 2.96 -2.82
C PHE A 139 2.51 4.12 -3.78
N PRO A 140 3.20 5.27 -3.68
CA PRO A 140 3.05 6.35 -4.64
C PRO A 140 3.60 5.94 -6.00
N ILE A 141 2.92 6.31 -7.07
CA ILE A 141 3.42 6.20 -8.43
C ILE A 141 4.30 7.41 -8.71
N TYR A 142 5.58 7.18 -8.87
CA TYR A 142 6.53 8.24 -9.19
C TYR A 142 6.78 8.35 -10.69
N VAL A 143 6.83 9.57 -11.19
CA VAL A 143 7.26 9.89 -12.55
C VAL A 143 8.55 10.69 -12.49
N THR A 144 9.55 10.27 -13.26
CA THR A 144 10.86 10.91 -13.29
C THR A 144 10.76 12.40 -13.64
N GLY A 145 11.32 13.24 -12.80
CA GLY A 145 11.29 14.71 -12.99
C GLY A 145 9.97 15.38 -12.57
N VAL A 146 8.96 14.61 -12.12
CA VAL A 146 7.65 15.13 -11.70
C VAL A 146 7.39 14.90 -10.21
N GLY A 147 7.69 13.69 -9.70
CA GLY A 147 7.37 13.25 -8.35
C GLY A 147 6.19 12.29 -8.30
N ALA A 148 5.50 12.21 -7.17
CA ALA A 148 4.33 11.36 -6.97
C ALA A 148 3.11 11.91 -7.71
N VAL A 149 2.54 11.12 -8.61
CA VAL A 149 1.39 11.54 -9.46
C VAL A 149 0.09 10.77 -9.17
N ALA A 150 0.21 9.60 -8.54
CA ALA A 150 -0.91 8.71 -8.21
C ALA A 150 -0.51 7.81 -7.03
N THR A 151 -1.42 6.96 -6.56
CA THR A 151 -1.12 5.90 -5.60
C THR A 151 -1.72 4.58 -6.07
N VAL A 152 -0.98 3.48 -5.90
CA VAL A 152 -1.50 2.12 -6.00
C VAL A 152 -1.58 1.53 -4.60
N THR A 153 -2.69 0.84 -4.30
CA THR A 153 -2.95 0.32 -2.95
C THR A 153 -3.56 -1.07 -3.01
N VAL A 154 -3.04 -1.98 -2.20
CA VAL A 154 -3.58 -3.32 -1.96
C VAL A 154 -3.92 -3.45 -0.48
N SER A 155 -5.00 -4.17 -0.17
CA SER A 155 -5.39 -4.50 1.20
C SER A 155 -6.06 -5.85 1.28
N GLY A 156 -5.61 -6.70 2.21
CA GLY A 156 -6.20 -8.02 2.48
C GLY A 156 -5.19 -9.03 3.03
N LEU A 157 -3.90 -8.71 3.01
CA LEU A 157 -2.82 -9.56 3.51
C LEU A 157 -2.11 -8.90 4.72
N PRO A 158 -1.20 -9.61 5.39
CA PRO A 158 -0.25 -8.99 6.31
C PRO A 158 0.48 -7.83 5.63
N GLN A 159 0.77 -6.76 6.37
CA GLN A 159 1.23 -5.49 5.82
C GLN A 159 2.47 -5.56 4.91
N LEU A 160 3.42 -6.45 5.21
CA LEU A 160 4.58 -6.67 4.34
C LEU A 160 4.18 -7.34 3.03
N GLN A 161 3.25 -8.29 3.07
CA GLN A 161 2.78 -8.98 1.87
C GLN A 161 1.94 -8.08 0.97
N ASP A 162 1.09 -7.20 1.54
CA ASP A 162 0.39 -6.17 0.77
C ASP A 162 1.39 -5.25 0.05
N HIS A 163 2.45 -4.83 0.76
CA HIS A 163 3.51 -3.99 0.20
C HIS A 163 4.30 -4.72 -0.89
N ASP A 164 4.76 -5.93 -0.61
CA ASP A 164 5.60 -6.72 -1.53
C ASP A 164 4.85 -7.06 -2.83
N LEU A 165 3.54 -7.33 -2.76
CA LEU A 165 2.72 -7.56 -3.95
C LEU A 165 2.64 -6.31 -4.84
N VAL A 166 2.50 -5.13 -4.26
CA VAL A 166 2.52 -3.86 -5.00
C VAL A 166 3.89 -3.64 -5.66
N VAL A 167 4.97 -3.85 -4.91
CA VAL A 167 6.36 -3.68 -5.42
C VAL A 167 6.65 -4.67 -6.55
N GLU A 168 6.21 -5.93 -6.42
CA GLU A 168 6.33 -6.94 -7.47
C GLU A 168 5.65 -6.46 -8.76
N ALA A 169 4.38 -6.05 -8.69
CA ALA A 169 3.64 -5.58 -9.85
C ALA A 169 4.27 -4.33 -10.50
N LEU A 170 4.81 -3.41 -9.68
CA LEU A 170 5.52 -2.23 -10.20
C LEU A 170 6.80 -2.62 -10.93
N ARG A 171 7.57 -3.58 -10.41
CA ARG A 171 8.77 -4.09 -11.09
C ARG A 171 8.44 -4.77 -12.41
N ASP A 172 7.41 -5.60 -12.43
CA ASP A 172 7.03 -6.35 -13.62
C ASP A 172 6.58 -5.40 -14.75
N ILE A 173 5.77 -4.39 -14.42
CA ILE A 173 5.30 -3.44 -15.44
C ILE A 173 6.42 -2.52 -15.95
N LEU A 174 7.35 -2.11 -15.06
CA LEU A 174 8.51 -1.32 -15.47
C LEU A 174 9.53 -2.15 -16.26
N GLY A 175 9.71 -3.43 -15.92
CA GLY A 175 10.59 -4.35 -16.63
C GLY A 175 10.09 -4.69 -18.04
N SER A 176 8.78 -4.84 -18.22
CA SER A 176 8.19 -5.08 -19.54
C SER A 176 8.28 -3.85 -20.46
N ALA A 177 8.14 -2.63 -19.92
CA ALA A 177 8.27 -1.38 -20.68
C ALA A 177 9.69 -1.10 -21.20
N LEU A 178 10.72 -1.78 -20.66
CA LEU A 178 12.10 -1.67 -21.14
C LEU A 178 12.45 -2.67 -22.25
N SER A 179 11.52 -3.58 -22.57
CA SER A 179 11.73 -4.67 -23.53
C SER A 179 11.08 -4.40 -24.90
N ASP A 180 10.32 -3.32 -25.03
CA ASP A 180 9.66 -2.82 -26.23
C ASP A 180 10.40 -1.56 -26.78
#